data_b512b85a7420cecfe1b13b05cfd359ee
#
_entry.id   b512b85a7420cecfe1b13b05cfd359ee
#
_cell.length_a   1.000
_cell.length_b   1.000
_cell.length_c   1.000
_cell.angle_alpha   90.00
_cell.angle_beta   90.00
_cell.angle_gamma   90.00
#
_symmetry.space_group_name_H-M   'P 1'
#
loop_
_entity.id
_entity.type
_entity.pdbx_description
1 polymer ?
#
loop_
_entity_poly.entity_id
_entity_poly.type
_entity_poly.pdbx_seq_one_letter_code
_entity_poly.pdbx_strand_id
1 'polypeptide(L)'
;MTITHSQPSSETGRPERERINAVIGKHVMHCLGRPHDLFGIQIRPLWEAFYRVNILVGPDAASAKVAQSFFLQADGDGNILVTTPEITRLY
;
A
#
# COMPACT_ATOMS: atom_id res chain seq x y z
N MET A 1 -29.33 7.19 -5.89
CA MET A 1 -28.83 6.90 -5.99
C MET A 1 -28.30 6.83 -5.86
N THR A 2 -28.08 6.82 -5.77
CA THR A 2 -27.29 6.64 -5.72
C THR A 2 -26.57 6.67 -5.73
N ILE A 3 -26.41 6.79 -5.61
CA ILE A 3 -25.59 6.63 -5.74
C ILE A 3 -24.87 6.82 -5.54
N THR A 4 -24.81 6.92 -5.39
CA THR A 4 -24.03 6.88 -5.35
C THR A 4 -23.46 7.24 -5.10
N HIS A 5 -23.44 7.61 -4.79
CA HIS A 5 -22.74 7.75 -4.68
C HIS A 5 -22.10 8.13 -4.41
N SER A 6 -22.29 8.16 -4.45
CA SER A 6 -21.54 8.39 -4.36
C SER A 6 -20.90 9.22 -4.03
N GLN A 7 -20.86 10.06 -3.64
CA GLN A 7 -19.65 10.69 -3.17
C GLN A 7 -18.78 11.19 -4.31
N PRO A 8 -19.25 12.12 -5.05
CA PRO A 8 -18.51 12.56 -6.22
C PRO A 8 -17.19 13.20 -5.91
N SER A 9 -17.13 14.02 -4.87
CA SER A 9 -15.89 14.73 -4.57
C SER A 9 -14.80 13.79 -4.09
N SER A 10 -15.18 12.80 -3.32
CA SER A 10 -14.21 11.83 -2.87
C SER A 10 -13.71 10.99 -4.02
N GLU A 11 -14.51 10.81 -5.02
CA GLU A 11 -14.12 10.03 -6.17
C GLU A 11 -13.21 10.79 -7.11
N THR A 12 -13.26 12.12 -7.05
CA THR A 12 -12.39 12.91 -7.90
C THR A 12 -10.92 12.61 -7.63
N GLY A 13 -10.54 12.50 -6.37
CA GLY A 13 -9.16 12.21 -6.03
C GLY A 13 -8.85 10.73 -5.88
N ARG A 14 -9.87 9.89 -5.82
CA ARG A 14 -9.69 8.49 -5.52
C ARG A 14 -8.94 7.71 -6.59
N PRO A 15 -9.25 7.87 -7.88
CA PRO A 15 -8.50 7.12 -8.90
C PRO A 15 -7.02 7.43 -8.88
N GLU A 16 -6.67 8.68 -8.63
CA GLU A 16 -5.26 9.07 -8.53
C GLU A 16 -4.60 8.41 -7.34
N ARG A 17 -5.26 8.42 -6.19
CA ARG A 17 -4.76 7.78 -4.98
C ARG A 17 -4.62 6.29 -5.14
N GLU A 18 -5.61 5.67 -5.75
CA GLU A 18 -5.56 4.23 -5.96
C GLU A 18 -4.44 3.85 -6.90
N ARG A 19 -4.21 4.67 -7.91
CA ARG A 19 -3.12 4.43 -8.85
C ARG A 19 -1.77 4.51 -8.14
N ILE A 20 -1.58 5.54 -7.33
CA ILE A 20 -0.33 5.71 -6.60
C ILE A 20 -0.14 4.57 -5.60
N ASN A 21 -1.19 4.20 -4.88
CA ASN A 21 -1.11 3.08 -3.94
C ASN A 21 -0.74 1.78 -4.64
N ALA A 22 -1.32 1.54 -5.81
CA ALA A 22 -1.01 0.34 -6.58
C ALA A 22 0.45 0.32 -7.01
N VAL A 23 0.98 1.46 -7.43
CA VAL A 23 2.37 1.56 -7.84
C VAL A 23 3.30 1.33 -6.65
N ILE A 24 2.97 1.94 -5.50
CA ILE A 24 3.77 1.74 -4.28
C ILE A 24 3.78 0.26 -3.89
N GLY A 25 2.62 -0.37 -3.90
CA GLY A 25 2.51 -1.78 -3.55
C GLY A 25 3.34 -2.66 -4.47
N LYS A 26 3.30 -2.34 -5.75
CA LYS A 26 4.08 -3.09 -6.74
C LYS A 26 5.57 -2.95 -6.49
N HIS A 27 6.03 -1.73 -6.19
CA HIS A 27 7.45 -1.50 -5.91
C HIS A 27 7.88 -2.23 -4.64
N VAL A 28 7.06 -2.20 -3.61
CA VAL A 28 7.37 -2.89 -2.36
C VAL A 28 7.49 -4.39 -2.60
N MET A 29 6.54 -4.96 -3.35
CA MET A 29 6.59 -6.39 -3.65
C MET A 29 7.79 -6.75 -4.49
N HIS A 30 8.17 -5.87 -5.40
CA HIS A 30 9.36 -6.11 -6.23
C HIS A 30 10.62 -6.17 -5.38
N CYS A 31 10.74 -5.28 -4.40
CA CYS A 31 11.92 -5.22 -3.56
C CYS A 31 11.94 -6.30 -2.47
N LEU A 32 10.78 -6.55 -1.86
CA LEU A 32 10.66 -7.47 -0.72
C LEU A 32 10.54 -8.92 -1.17
N GLY A 33 9.90 -9.15 -2.29
CA GLY A 33 9.47 -10.47 -2.72
C GLY A 33 8.07 -10.76 -2.20
N ARG A 34 7.40 -11.71 -2.83
CA ARG A 34 6.01 -12.01 -2.48
C ARG A 34 5.96 -13.22 -1.56
N PRO A 35 5.47 -13.06 -0.31
CA PRO A 35 5.28 -14.23 0.57
C PRO A 35 4.26 -15.16 -0.05
N HIS A 36 4.45 -16.46 0.12
CA HIS A 36 3.52 -17.43 -0.45
C HIS A 36 2.16 -17.39 0.26
N ASP A 37 2.11 -16.91 1.49
CA ASP A 37 0.87 -16.77 2.25
C ASP A 37 0.40 -15.33 2.31
N LEU A 38 0.75 -14.53 1.32
CA LEU A 38 0.36 -13.13 1.26
C LEU A 38 -1.17 -13.01 1.28
N PHE A 39 -1.70 -12.30 2.26
CA PHE A 39 -3.10 -11.98 2.31
C PHE A 39 -3.39 -10.66 1.61
N GLY A 40 -2.56 -9.65 1.85
CA GLY A 40 -2.75 -8.37 1.21
C GLY A 40 -1.71 -7.36 1.63
N ILE A 41 -1.78 -6.22 1.00
CA ILE A 41 -0.91 -5.08 1.29
C ILE A 41 -1.82 -3.92 1.66
N GLN A 42 -1.57 -3.35 2.83
CA GLN A 42 -2.33 -2.22 3.32
C GLN A 42 -1.47 -0.99 3.18
N ILE A 43 -1.91 -0.02 2.40
CA ILE A 43 -1.15 1.20 2.15
C ILE A 43 -1.97 2.37 2.68
N ARG A 44 -1.39 3.09 3.62
CA ARG A 44 -2.08 4.13 4.34
C ARG A 44 -1.36 5.45 4.12
N PRO A 45 -1.97 6.39 3.41
CA PRO A 45 -1.37 7.73 3.29
C PRO A 45 -1.38 8.40 4.65
N LEU A 46 -0.27 9.04 4.99
CA LEU A 46 -0.13 9.73 6.27
C LEU A 46 -0.28 11.23 6.07
N TRP A 47 0.78 11.87 5.56
CA TRP A 47 0.75 13.29 5.24
C TRP A 47 1.69 13.50 4.07
N GLU A 48 1.35 14.49 3.24
CA GLU A 48 2.16 14.86 2.08
C GLU A 48 2.48 13.61 1.26
N ALA A 49 3.76 13.25 1.16
CA ALA A 49 4.22 12.13 0.36
C ALA A 49 4.60 10.92 1.20
N PHE A 50 4.13 10.85 2.46
CA PHE A 50 4.50 9.78 3.37
C PHE A 50 3.40 8.75 3.50
N TYR A 51 3.80 7.49 3.63
CA TYR A 51 2.88 6.36 3.65
C TYR A 51 3.33 5.33 4.67
N ARG A 52 2.36 4.63 5.24
CA ARG A 52 2.62 3.42 6.02
C ARG A 52 2.18 2.23 5.18
N VAL A 53 3.05 1.25 5.03
CA VAL A 53 2.76 0.04 4.25
C VAL A 53 2.87 -1.16 5.19
N ASN A 54 1.80 -1.93 5.29
CA ASN A 54 1.76 -3.15 6.09
C ASN A 54 1.58 -4.35 5.16
N ILE A 55 2.42 -5.35 5.34
CA ILE A 55 2.33 -6.59 4.59
C ILE A 55 1.59 -7.60 5.46
N LEU A 56 0.44 -8.04 4.99
CA LEU A 56 -0.43 -8.93 5.74
C LEU A 56 -0.30 -10.34 5.20
N VAL A 57 -0.12 -11.29 6.08
CA VAL A 57 -0.03 -12.71 5.73
C VAL A 57 -1.04 -13.50 6.52
N GLY A 58 -1.50 -14.62 5.95
CA GLY A 58 -2.43 -15.50 6.61
C GLY A 58 -3.41 -16.09 5.63
N PRO A 59 -4.16 -17.13 6.05
CA PRO A 59 -5.09 -17.79 5.15
C PRO A 59 -6.39 -17.02 4.91
N ASP A 60 -6.77 -16.14 5.83
CA ASP A 60 -8.01 -15.38 5.68
C ASP A 60 -7.93 -14.11 6.54
N ALA A 61 -8.98 -13.29 6.44
CA ALA A 61 -9.00 -11.99 7.12
C ALA A 61 -8.95 -12.13 8.64
N ALA A 62 -9.58 -13.17 9.19
CA ALA A 62 -9.62 -13.37 10.63
C ALA A 62 -8.26 -13.75 11.19
N SER A 63 -7.44 -14.43 10.38
CA SER A 63 -6.13 -14.92 10.79
C SER A 63 -4.99 -14.06 10.26
N ALA A 64 -5.28 -13.06 9.46
CA ALA A 64 -4.23 -12.23 8.86
C ALA A 64 -3.54 -11.41 9.93
N LYS A 65 -2.23 -11.27 9.77
CA LYS A 65 -1.42 -10.48 10.69
C LYS A 65 -0.35 -9.74 9.90
N VAL A 66 0.18 -8.69 10.50
CA VAL A 66 1.22 -7.87 9.87
C VAL A 66 2.54 -8.61 10.02
N ALA A 67 3.13 -9.00 8.89
CA ALA A 67 4.45 -9.64 8.88
C ALA A 67 5.55 -8.60 8.82
N GLN A 68 5.37 -7.56 8.00
CA GLN A 68 6.30 -6.44 7.89
C GLN A 68 5.52 -5.14 7.83
N SER A 69 6.16 -4.06 8.29
CA SER A 69 5.58 -2.74 8.24
C SER A 69 6.68 -1.76 7.87
N PHE A 70 6.39 -0.90 6.91
CA PHE A 70 7.35 0.08 6.43
C PHE A 70 6.74 1.47 6.49
N PHE A 71 7.58 2.45 6.83
CA PHE A 71 7.24 3.86 6.72
C PHE A 71 8.04 4.37 5.52
N LEU A 72 7.37 4.97 4.54
CA LEU A 72 8.09 5.36 3.34
C LEU A 72 7.63 6.72 2.82
N GLN A 73 8.48 7.30 2.00
CA GLN A 73 8.19 8.51 1.25
C GLN A 73 8.19 8.14 -0.23
N ALA A 74 7.17 8.59 -0.95
CA ALA A 74 7.06 8.33 -2.39
C ALA A 74 6.80 9.65 -3.11
N ASP A 75 7.17 9.70 -4.40
CA ASP A 75 6.89 10.88 -5.20
C ASP A 75 5.47 10.78 -5.80
N GLY A 76 5.11 11.77 -6.61
CA GLY A 76 3.78 11.85 -7.20
C GLY A 76 3.45 10.72 -8.15
N ASP A 77 4.44 9.97 -8.59
CA ASP A 77 4.26 8.83 -9.49
C ASP A 77 4.29 7.51 -8.75
N GLY A 78 4.48 7.54 -7.42
CA GLY A 78 4.50 6.32 -6.63
C GLY A 78 5.88 5.69 -6.52
N ASN A 79 6.92 6.38 -6.97
CA ASN A 79 8.29 5.90 -6.83
C ASN A 79 8.74 6.08 -5.40
N ILE A 80 9.31 5.04 -4.81
CA ILE A 80 9.74 5.06 -3.41
C ILE A 80 11.07 5.77 -3.32
N LEU A 81 11.13 6.81 -2.49
CA LEU A 81 12.33 7.61 -2.32
C LEU A 81 13.13 7.17 -1.10
N VAL A 82 12.43 6.90 0.01
CA VAL A 82 13.07 6.52 1.28
C VAL A 82 12.16 5.54 1.98
N THR A 83 12.72 4.52 2.61
CA THR A 83 11.96 3.59 3.45
C THR A 83 12.64 3.41 4.80
N THR A 84 11.83 3.14 5.83
CA THR A 84 12.30 2.80 7.16
C THR A 84 11.44 1.65 7.69
N PRO A 85 11.98 0.50 7.97
CA PRO A 85 13.36 0.09 7.66
C PRO A 85 13.56 -0.07 6.16
N GLU A 86 14.79 -0.22 5.75
CA GLU A 86 15.10 -0.44 4.35
C GLU A 86 14.47 -1.75 3.88
N ILE A 87 13.91 -1.74 2.67
CA ILE A 87 13.26 -2.93 2.13
C ILE A 87 14.32 -3.80 1.49
N THR A 88 14.49 -4.99 2.04
CA THR A 88 15.40 -5.98 1.47
C THR A 88 14.61 -7.22 1.09
N ARG A 89 15.15 -7.99 0.16
CA ARG A 89 14.45 -9.17 -0.33
C ARG A 89 14.40 -10.25 0.74
N LEU A 90 13.20 -10.65 1.09
CA LEU A 90 12.97 -11.70 2.08
C LEU A 90 12.31 -12.95 1.48
N TYR A 91 11.63 -12.79 0.35
CA TYR A 91 10.80 -13.87 -0.20
C TYR A 91 11.15 -14.22 -1.66
#